data_8272d2a20438fe8ee0c1ca6f8d0ac2b8
#
_entry.id   8272d2a20438fe8ee0c1ca6f8d0ac2b8
#
_cell.length_a   1.000
_cell.length_b   1.000
_cell.length_c   1.000
_cell.angle_alpha   90.00
_cell.angle_beta   90.00
_cell.angle_gamma   90.00
#
_symmetry.space_group_name_H-M   'P 1'
#
loop_
_entity.id
_entity.type
_entity.pdbx_description
1 polymer ?
#
loop_
_entity_poly.entity_id
_entity_poly.type
_entity_poly.pdbx_seq_one_letter_code
_entity_poly.pdbx_strand_id
1 'polypeptide(L)'
;MATGKLMENPESRFSALLLGAARLPGVRVDREAYLRTALARHCSEYEVRMATAESPAAAGIPLEVLDRVANESIRYETAKVSALSAAAGFPGALALPATVPADLAQYIGHMLRISQKLAYLYSWPNLFSEDGGDELDDATKGVLTLFFGVMFGTHSANAAVGKVAKAMSEQVIKKLPQRALTQGVVYPVVKKVAAYLGVEMTKQTFAKSVSKAIPVVGAAVSGTLTFATFRPMARRLKTHLSGLDLAQPATQVIPGEVVQDEAFLAEEQVKIPRPGRDWRIVRRRQS
;
A
#
# COMPACT_ATOMS: atom_id res chain seq x y z
N MET A 1 -4.60 -1.69 39.16
CA MET A 1 -3.25 -1.04 39.10
C MET A 1 -2.41 -1.44 37.89
N ALA A 2 -2.75 -2.47 37.10
CA ALA A 2 -1.96 -2.89 35.92
C ALA A 2 -2.21 -2.03 34.66
N THR A 3 -3.39 -1.45 34.50
CA THR A 3 -3.78 -0.64 33.34
C THR A 3 -3.05 0.70 33.20
N GLY A 4 -2.61 1.30 34.31
CA GLY A 4 -1.88 2.58 34.29
C GLY A 4 -0.46 2.47 33.72
N LYS A 5 0.23 1.35 33.96
CA LYS A 5 1.62 1.13 33.54
C LYS A 5 1.77 0.79 32.05
N LEU A 6 0.70 0.24 31.43
CA LEU A 6 0.65 -0.06 29.99
C LEU A 6 0.56 1.21 29.12
N MET A 7 0.05 2.32 29.69
CA MET A 7 -0.08 3.60 28.99
C MET A 7 1.23 4.43 28.98
N GLU A 8 2.26 4.02 29.70
CA GLU A 8 3.54 4.75 29.76
C GLU A 8 4.48 4.42 28.61
N ASN A 9 4.33 3.24 27.98
CA ASN A 9 5.19 2.84 26.86
C ASN A 9 4.69 3.46 25.56
N PRO A 10 5.53 4.20 24.79
CA PRO A 10 5.17 4.79 23.51
C PRO A 10 4.62 3.77 22.49
N GLU A 11 5.15 2.56 22.45
CA GLU A 11 4.66 1.47 21.58
C GLU A 11 3.21 1.12 21.90
N SER A 12 2.87 0.97 23.18
CA SER A 12 1.51 0.65 23.61
C SER A 12 0.53 1.80 23.32
N ARG A 13 0.96 3.05 23.46
CA ARG A 13 0.17 4.24 23.09
C ARG A 13 -0.15 4.26 21.60
N PHE A 14 0.85 4.03 20.75
CA PHE A 14 0.63 3.96 19.32
C PHE A 14 -0.33 2.82 18.95
N SER A 15 -0.13 1.64 19.52
CA SER A 15 -1.00 0.48 19.28
C SER A 15 -2.44 0.77 19.68
N ALA A 16 -2.66 1.41 20.83
CA ALA A 16 -4.00 1.81 21.28
C ALA A 16 -4.65 2.84 20.33
N LEU A 17 -3.89 3.81 19.86
CA LEU A 17 -4.36 4.81 18.87
C LEU A 17 -4.70 4.17 17.54
N LEU A 18 -3.86 3.26 17.06
CA LEU A 18 -4.08 2.52 15.80
C LEU A 18 -5.37 1.69 15.88
N LEU A 19 -5.54 0.93 16.95
CA LEU A 19 -6.73 0.11 17.19
C LEU A 19 -7.99 0.96 17.34
N GLY A 20 -7.92 2.04 18.11
CA GLY A 20 -9.02 2.97 18.26
C GLY A 20 -9.46 3.60 16.94
N ALA A 21 -8.51 4.04 16.13
CA ALA A 21 -8.77 4.60 14.82
C ALA A 21 -9.33 3.57 13.82
N ALA A 22 -8.84 2.34 13.86
CA ALA A 22 -9.31 1.26 12.97
C ALA A 22 -10.77 0.85 13.23
N ARG A 23 -11.31 1.13 14.43
CA ARG A 23 -12.71 0.89 14.79
C ARG A 23 -13.65 2.02 14.37
N LEU A 24 -13.12 3.17 13.95
CA LEU A 24 -13.97 4.27 13.52
C LEU A 24 -14.74 3.90 12.24
N PRO A 25 -16.02 4.27 12.14
CA PRO A 25 -16.82 4.01 10.94
C PRO A 25 -16.16 4.55 9.69
N GLY A 26 -16.12 3.74 8.64
CA GLY A 26 -15.59 4.11 7.34
C GLY A 26 -14.06 4.21 7.27
N VAL A 27 -13.31 3.80 8.27
CA VAL A 27 -11.84 3.73 8.23
C VAL A 27 -11.37 2.50 7.47
N ARG A 28 -12.04 1.38 7.63
CA ARG A 28 -11.77 0.18 6.84
C ARG A 28 -12.22 0.41 5.39
N VAL A 29 -11.34 0.12 4.45
CA VAL A 29 -11.60 0.25 3.02
C VAL A 29 -11.82 -1.15 2.46
N ASP A 30 -13.00 -1.39 1.90
CA ASP A 30 -13.25 -2.58 1.13
C ASP A 30 -12.36 -2.56 -0.13
N ARG A 31 -11.49 -3.58 -0.26
CA ARG A 31 -10.48 -3.65 -1.33
C ARG A 31 -11.16 -3.74 -2.70
N GLU A 32 -12.13 -4.62 -2.84
CA GLU A 32 -12.78 -4.90 -4.12
C GLU A 32 -13.60 -3.69 -4.57
N ALA A 33 -14.45 -3.15 -3.70
CA ALA A 33 -15.26 -1.98 -4.00
C ALA A 33 -14.39 -0.75 -4.32
N TYR A 34 -13.28 -0.58 -3.61
CA TYR A 34 -12.35 0.51 -3.88
C TYR A 34 -11.67 0.36 -5.24
N LEU A 35 -11.07 -0.79 -5.54
CA LEU A 35 -10.38 -1.02 -6.82
C LEU A 35 -11.35 -0.89 -7.99
N ARG A 36 -12.54 -1.47 -7.89
CA ARG A 36 -13.59 -1.36 -8.91
C ARG A 36 -13.94 0.11 -9.19
N THR A 37 -14.18 0.89 -8.16
CA THR A 37 -14.57 2.30 -8.32
C THR A 37 -13.43 3.18 -8.81
N ALA A 38 -12.22 2.97 -8.27
CA ALA A 38 -11.06 3.81 -8.54
C ALA A 38 -10.48 3.57 -9.95
N LEU A 39 -10.50 2.32 -10.43
CA LEU A 39 -9.94 1.94 -11.72
C LEU A 39 -10.92 2.08 -12.88
N ALA A 40 -12.23 2.09 -12.63
CA ALA A 40 -13.27 2.10 -13.67
C ALA A 40 -13.16 3.24 -14.70
N ARG A 41 -12.55 4.37 -14.34
CA ARG A 41 -12.36 5.52 -15.22
C ARG A 41 -11.10 5.45 -16.09
N HIS A 42 -10.21 4.51 -15.80
CA HIS A 42 -8.87 4.47 -16.36
C HIS A 42 -8.52 3.13 -17.01
N CYS A 43 -9.31 2.10 -16.75
CA CYS A 43 -9.05 0.72 -17.15
C CYS A 43 -10.29 0.11 -17.82
N SER A 44 -10.07 -0.90 -18.65
CA SER A 44 -11.14 -1.71 -19.22
C SER A 44 -11.87 -2.52 -18.15
N GLU A 45 -13.08 -2.96 -18.44
CA GLU A 45 -13.85 -3.82 -17.51
C GLU A 45 -13.13 -5.14 -17.21
N TYR A 46 -12.40 -5.68 -18.18
CA TYR A 46 -11.57 -6.88 -17.97
C TYR A 46 -10.45 -6.64 -16.97
N GLU A 47 -9.67 -5.56 -17.15
CA GLU A 47 -8.59 -5.19 -16.22
C GLU A 47 -9.11 -4.93 -14.81
N VAL A 48 -10.25 -4.26 -14.68
CA VAL A 48 -10.89 -4.02 -13.38
C VAL A 48 -11.28 -5.34 -12.70
N ARG A 49 -11.89 -6.28 -13.45
CA ARG A 49 -12.22 -7.61 -12.91
C ARG A 49 -10.99 -8.38 -12.46
N MET A 50 -9.94 -8.39 -13.27
CA MET A 50 -8.67 -9.05 -12.92
C MET A 50 -7.99 -8.41 -11.72
N ALA A 51 -7.96 -7.07 -11.66
CA ALA A 51 -7.39 -6.32 -10.54
C ALA A 51 -8.11 -6.58 -9.22
N THR A 52 -9.42 -6.74 -9.25
CA THR A 52 -10.23 -7.06 -8.06
C THR A 52 -10.06 -8.50 -7.64
N ALA A 53 -10.10 -9.45 -8.57
CA ALA A 53 -9.98 -10.88 -8.30
C ALA A 53 -8.56 -11.25 -7.83
N GLU A 54 -7.55 -10.70 -8.46
CA GLU A 54 -6.15 -10.99 -8.14
C GLU A 54 -5.41 -9.75 -7.62
N SER A 55 -4.90 -8.93 -8.55
CA SER A 55 -4.22 -7.67 -8.21
C SER A 55 -4.07 -6.78 -9.44
N PRO A 56 -3.86 -5.45 -9.26
CA PRO A 56 -3.56 -4.55 -10.37
C PRO A 56 -2.33 -4.97 -11.19
N ALA A 57 -1.28 -5.48 -10.54
CA ALA A 57 -0.11 -6.01 -11.23
C ALA A 57 -0.44 -7.25 -12.08
N ALA A 58 -1.23 -8.18 -11.56
CA ALA A 58 -1.67 -9.37 -12.31
C ALA A 58 -2.59 -9.01 -13.48
N ALA A 59 -3.36 -7.93 -13.35
CA ALA A 59 -4.17 -7.39 -14.44
C ALA A 59 -3.35 -6.69 -15.52
N GLY A 60 -2.04 -6.53 -15.35
CA GLY A 60 -1.16 -5.85 -16.28
C GLY A 60 -1.36 -4.33 -16.35
N ILE A 61 -1.99 -3.73 -15.35
CA ILE A 61 -2.27 -2.29 -15.34
C ILE A 61 -0.95 -1.51 -15.21
N PRO A 62 -0.64 -0.57 -16.15
CA PRO A 62 0.58 0.20 -16.12
C PRO A 62 0.72 1.05 -14.84
N LEU A 63 1.95 1.18 -14.33
CA LEU A 63 2.24 1.98 -13.12
C LEU A 63 1.79 3.44 -13.25
N GLU A 64 1.86 4.03 -14.44
CA GLU A 64 1.44 5.40 -14.70
C GLU A 64 -0.07 5.59 -14.44
N VAL A 65 -0.87 4.58 -14.74
CA VAL A 65 -2.31 4.56 -14.45
C VAL A 65 -2.53 4.46 -12.94
N LEU A 66 -1.87 3.49 -12.29
CA LEU A 66 -1.95 3.32 -10.83
C LEU A 66 -1.49 4.56 -10.08
N ASP A 67 -0.43 5.20 -10.55
CA ASP A 67 0.12 6.44 -10.00
C ASP A 67 -0.85 7.62 -10.11
N ARG A 68 -1.60 7.70 -11.22
CA ARG A 68 -2.65 8.71 -11.41
C ARG A 68 -3.77 8.51 -10.40
N VAL A 69 -4.29 7.29 -10.29
CA VAL A 69 -5.35 6.93 -9.33
C VAL A 69 -4.90 7.12 -7.89
N ALA A 70 -3.64 6.77 -7.57
CA ALA A 70 -3.05 7.00 -6.26
C ALA A 70 -3.00 8.50 -5.90
N ASN A 71 -2.60 9.35 -6.86
CA ASN A 71 -2.57 10.80 -6.66
C ASN A 71 -3.98 11.39 -6.47
N GLU A 72 -5.00 10.87 -7.15
CA GLU A 72 -6.40 11.25 -6.94
C GLU A 72 -6.89 10.86 -5.54
N SER A 73 -6.57 9.65 -5.10
CA SER A 73 -6.88 9.18 -3.76
C SER A 73 -6.20 10.01 -2.67
N ILE A 74 -4.92 10.38 -2.86
CA ILE A 74 -4.19 11.26 -1.95
C ILE A 74 -4.85 12.65 -1.88
N ARG A 75 -5.22 13.23 -3.02
CA ARG A 75 -5.90 14.53 -3.05
C ARG A 75 -7.22 14.49 -2.30
N TYR A 76 -8.02 13.46 -2.55
CA TYR A 76 -9.32 13.29 -1.90
C TYR A 76 -9.20 13.14 -0.39
N GLU A 77 -8.35 12.24 0.12
CA GLU A 77 -8.17 12.05 1.57
C GLU A 77 -7.53 13.29 2.22
N THR A 78 -6.59 13.95 1.54
CA THR A 78 -6.01 15.21 2.04
C THR A 78 -7.08 16.30 2.19
N ALA A 79 -7.94 16.47 1.20
CA ALA A 79 -9.02 17.46 1.27
C ALA A 79 -9.99 17.16 2.43
N LYS A 80 -10.37 15.90 2.60
CA LYS A 80 -11.24 15.48 3.70
C LYS A 80 -10.64 15.74 5.07
N VAL A 81 -9.42 15.27 5.32
CA VAL A 81 -8.78 15.44 6.63
C VAL A 81 -8.49 16.91 6.94
N SER A 82 -8.17 17.71 5.93
CA SER A 82 -7.95 19.16 6.10
C SER A 82 -9.23 19.90 6.40
N ALA A 83 -10.34 19.56 5.73
CA ALA A 83 -11.65 20.14 6.00
C ALA A 83 -12.14 19.82 7.42
N LEU A 84 -11.99 18.57 7.87
CA LEU A 84 -12.33 18.15 9.23
C LEU A 84 -11.47 18.86 10.28
N SER A 85 -10.16 19.00 10.03
CA SER A 85 -9.26 19.73 10.92
C SER A 85 -9.61 21.22 10.99
N ALA A 86 -10.01 21.84 9.88
CA ALA A 86 -10.47 23.22 9.84
C ALA A 86 -11.79 23.37 10.64
N ALA A 87 -12.76 22.49 10.41
CA ALA A 87 -14.03 22.50 11.14
C ALA A 87 -13.84 22.35 12.66
N ALA A 88 -12.95 21.47 13.10
CA ALA A 88 -12.59 21.29 14.51
C ALA A 88 -11.88 22.51 15.13
N GLY A 89 -11.31 23.39 14.31
CA GLY A 89 -10.68 24.65 14.74
C GLY A 89 -11.64 25.84 14.91
N PHE A 90 -12.94 25.71 14.59
CA PHE A 90 -13.92 26.77 14.79
C PHE A 90 -14.29 26.97 16.27
N PRO A 91 -14.59 28.23 16.71
CA PRO A 91 -14.92 28.58 18.11
C PRO A 91 -16.19 27.91 18.53
N GLY A 92 -16.77 27.06 18.46
CA GLY A 92 -17.95 26.32 18.96
C GLY A 92 -17.66 24.82 19.16
N ALA A 93 -16.60 24.29 18.49
CA ALA A 93 -16.15 22.95 18.72
C ALA A 93 -15.24 22.79 19.95
N LEU A 94 -14.87 23.92 20.57
CA LEU A 94 -13.96 24.00 21.72
C LEU A 94 -14.62 23.59 23.07
N ALA A 95 -15.91 23.33 23.08
CA ALA A 95 -16.63 23.01 24.32
C ALA A 95 -16.40 21.58 24.85
N LEU A 96 -15.61 20.76 24.16
CA LEU A 96 -15.39 19.37 24.56
C LEU A 96 -13.92 19.10 24.94
N PRO A 97 -13.62 18.93 26.24
CA PRO A 97 -12.26 18.54 26.67
C PRO A 97 -11.81 17.17 26.12
N ALA A 98 -12.72 16.42 25.51
CA ALA A 98 -12.46 15.11 24.86
C ALA A 98 -12.01 15.23 23.38
N THR A 99 -11.88 16.43 22.78
CA THR A 99 -11.66 16.59 21.33
C THR A 99 -10.25 16.21 20.86
N VAL A 100 -9.25 16.34 21.70
CA VAL A 100 -7.85 16.04 21.30
C VAL A 100 -7.64 14.55 20.97
N PRO A 101 -8.11 13.60 21.78
CA PRO A 101 -8.05 12.19 21.42
C PRO A 101 -8.88 11.83 20.19
N ALA A 102 -10.07 12.43 20.03
CA ALA A 102 -10.96 12.18 18.89
C ALA A 102 -10.38 12.74 17.58
N ASP A 103 -9.83 13.95 17.58
CA ASP A 103 -9.16 14.55 16.42
C ASP A 103 -7.94 13.73 15.99
N LEU A 104 -7.16 13.23 16.94
CA LEU A 104 -6.02 12.38 16.65
C LEU A 104 -6.47 11.04 16.07
N ALA A 105 -7.50 10.41 16.63
CA ALA A 105 -8.06 9.17 16.12
C ALA A 105 -8.60 9.34 14.69
N GLN A 106 -9.26 10.47 14.38
CA GLN A 106 -9.71 10.79 13.03
C GLN A 106 -8.53 10.99 12.06
N TYR A 107 -7.49 11.71 12.46
CA TYR A 107 -6.29 11.91 11.65
C TYR A 107 -5.62 10.57 11.32
N ILE A 108 -5.45 9.71 12.33
CA ILE A 108 -4.94 8.34 12.15
C ILE A 108 -5.88 7.52 11.27
N GLY A 109 -7.19 7.67 11.41
CA GLY A 109 -8.20 7.04 10.56
C GLY A 109 -8.00 7.38 9.07
N HIS A 110 -7.74 8.65 8.74
CA HIS A 110 -7.43 9.04 7.36
C HIS A 110 -6.07 8.51 6.89
N MET A 111 -5.08 8.43 7.78
CA MET A 111 -3.80 7.77 7.47
C MET A 111 -4.00 6.28 7.18
N LEU A 112 -4.82 5.59 7.96
CA LEU A 112 -5.20 4.20 7.71
C LEU A 112 -5.90 4.03 6.37
N ARG A 113 -6.86 4.89 6.05
CA ARG A 113 -7.59 4.85 4.78
C ARG A 113 -6.65 5.01 3.59
N ILE A 114 -5.80 6.03 3.61
CA ILE A 114 -4.88 6.25 2.47
C ILE A 114 -3.83 5.14 2.37
N SER A 115 -3.36 4.60 3.49
CA SER A 115 -2.43 3.46 3.49
C SER A 115 -3.04 2.22 2.85
N GLN A 116 -4.31 1.89 3.16
CA GLN A 116 -5.05 0.80 2.55
C GLN A 116 -5.23 1.01 1.04
N LYS A 117 -5.72 2.19 0.64
CA LYS A 117 -5.94 2.53 -0.77
C LYS A 117 -4.67 2.40 -1.60
N LEU A 118 -3.56 2.94 -1.10
CA LEU A 118 -2.26 2.83 -1.77
C LEU A 118 -1.77 1.38 -1.81
N ALA A 119 -1.89 0.64 -0.72
CA ALA A 119 -1.53 -0.77 -0.67
C ALA A 119 -2.31 -1.57 -1.73
N TYR A 120 -3.62 -1.40 -1.82
CA TYR A 120 -4.47 -2.12 -2.77
C TYR A 120 -4.13 -1.78 -4.23
N LEU A 121 -3.84 -0.51 -4.54
CA LEU A 121 -3.40 -0.09 -5.87
C LEU A 121 -2.05 -0.72 -6.25
N TYR A 122 -1.14 -0.85 -5.30
CA TYR A 122 0.18 -1.46 -5.54
C TYR A 122 0.23 -2.95 -5.16
N SER A 123 -0.90 -3.64 -5.38
CA SER A 123 -1.02 -5.11 -5.38
C SER A 123 -0.82 -5.81 -4.03
N TRP A 124 -0.94 -5.08 -2.93
CA TRP A 124 -1.01 -5.71 -1.61
C TRP A 124 -2.35 -6.42 -1.42
N PRO A 125 -2.38 -7.53 -0.65
CA PRO A 125 -3.62 -8.26 -0.37
C PRO A 125 -4.58 -7.43 0.48
N ASN A 126 -5.78 -7.96 0.72
CA ASN A 126 -6.68 -7.39 1.71
C ASN A 126 -5.96 -7.36 3.07
N LEU A 127 -5.90 -6.17 3.68
CA LEU A 127 -5.21 -5.97 4.96
C LEU A 127 -6.10 -6.34 6.15
N PHE A 128 -7.41 -6.38 5.96
CA PHE A 128 -8.36 -6.73 7.01
C PHE A 128 -8.99 -8.07 6.69
N SER A 129 -9.11 -8.95 7.69
CA SER A 129 -9.76 -10.25 7.52
C SER A 129 -11.23 -10.07 7.12
N GLU A 130 -11.70 -10.94 6.23
CA GLU A 130 -13.09 -10.94 5.74
C GLU A 130 -14.10 -11.35 6.80
N ASP A 131 -13.67 -12.01 7.85
CA ASP A 131 -14.51 -12.51 8.94
C ASP A 131 -15.14 -11.42 9.81
N GLY A 132 -14.97 -10.14 9.45
CA GLY A 132 -15.65 -9.00 10.09
C GLY A 132 -15.27 -8.76 11.55
N GLY A 133 -14.29 -9.45 12.08
CA GLY A 133 -13.81 -9.26 13.45
C GLY A 133 -13.32 -7.83 13.66
N ASP A 134 -13.72 -7.22 14.78
CA ASP A 134 -13.31 -5.86 15.16
C ASP A 134 -11.82 -5.75 15.47
N GLU A 135 -11.14 -6.87 15.64
CA GLU A 135 -9.73 -6.90 16.01
C GLU A 135 -8.84 -6.97 14.78
N LEU A 136 -7.84 -6.09 14.77
CA LEU A 136 -6.71 -6.19 13.85
C LEU A 136 -5.83 -7.36 14.26
N ASP A 137 -5.55 -8.29 13.35
CA ASP A 137 -4.52 -9.29 13.59
C ASP A 137 -3.13 -8.65 13.71
N ASP A 138 -2.19 -9.36 14.31
CA ASP A 138 -0.86 -8.81 14.62
C ASP A 138 -0.03 -8.52 13.36
N ALA A 139 -0.23 -9.26 12.26
CA ALA A 139 0.47 -8.98 11.01
C ALA A 139 -0.08 -7.71 10.34
N THR A 140 -1.39 -7.53 10.36
CA THR A 140 -2.02 -6.29 9.87
C THR A 140 -1.57 -5.08 10.71
N LYS A 141 -1.54 -5.19 12.05
CA LYS A 141 -0.96 -4.15 12.92
C LYS A 141 0.49 -3.87 12.52
N GLY A 142 1.27 -4.92 12.30
CA GLY A 142 2.68 -4.81 11.92
C GLY A 142 2.88 -4.06 10.61
N VAL A 143 2.19 -4.46 9.54
CA VAL A 143 2.33 -3.82 8.22
C VAL A 143 1.85 -2.38 8.22
N LEU A 144 0.72 -2.09 8.88
CA LEU A 144 0.21 -0.71 9.01
C LEU A 144 1.18 0.18 9.82
N THR A 145 1.79 -0.37 10.87
CA THR A 145 2.86 0.32 11.62
C THR A 145 4.03 0.68 10.71
N LEU A 146 4.47 -0.26 9.87
CA LEU A 146 5.55 0.00 8.92
C LEU A 146 5.17 1.03 7.86
N PHE A 147 3.94 0.99 7.33
CA PHE A 147 3.45 2.01 6.38
C PHE A 147 3.47 3.40 7.01
N PHE A 148 3.04 3.53 8.25
CA PHE A 148 3.15 4.78 8.99
C PHE A 148 4.62 5.20 9.18
N GLY A 149 5.50 4.25 9.49
CA GLY A 149 6.94 4.51 9.55
C GLY A 149 7.49 5.09 8.24
N VAL A 150 7.09 4.54 7.09
CA VAL A 150 7.42 5.09 5.76
C VAL A 150 6.87 6.51 5.59
N MET A 151 5.62 6.74 5.95
CA MET A 151 4.98 8.06 5.88
C MET A 151 5.74 9.10 6.72
N PHE A 152 6.23 8.73 7.89
CA PHE A 152 7.05 9.56 8.77
C PHE A 152 8.55 9.62 8.38
N GLY A 153 8.94 8.93 7.31
CA GLY A 153 10.30 8.99 6.76
C GLY A 153 11.33 8.12 7.49
N THR A 154 10.90 7.06 8.15
CA THR A 154 11.78 6.15 8.88
C THR A 154 12.46 5.17 7.91
N HIS A 155 13.76 5.26 7.70
CA HIS A 155 14.52 4.39 6.79
C HIS A 155 14.39 2.89 7.10
N SER A 156 14.37 2.53 8.38
CA SER A 156 14.19 1.14 8.79
C SER A 156 12.82 0.58 8.36
N ALA A 157 11.77 1.41 8.34
CA ALA A 157 10.46 1.01 7.87
C ALA A 157 10.48 0.73 6.35
N ASN A 158 11.15 1.55 5.54
CA ASN A 158 11.29 1.33 4.10
C ASN A 158 11.91 -0.05 3.82
N ALA A 159 13.05 -0.34 4.46
CA ALA A 159 13.72 -1.64 4.29
C ALA A 159 12.83 -2.82 4.75
N ALA A 160 12.07 -2.64 5.83
CA ALA A 160 11.18 -3.67 6.34
C ALA A 160 9.98 -3.92 5.42
N VAL A 161 9.35 -2.87 4.87
CA VAL A 161 8.26 -2.98 3.88
C VAL A 161 8.76 -3.71 2.63
N GLY A 162 9.97 -3.39 2.14
CA GLY A 162 10.58 -4.08 1.00
C GLY A 162 10.77 -5.59 1.26
N LYS A 163 11.23 -5.98 2.46
CA LYS A 163 11.35 -7.40 2.84
C LYS A 163 9.99 -8.10 2.89
N VAL A 164 8.97 -7.45 3.42
CA VAL A 164 7.60 -8.00 3.46
C VAL A 164 7.06 -8.18 2.05
N ALA A 165 7.21 -7.18 1.18
CA ALA A 165 6.77 -7.24 -0.21
C ALA A 165 7.47 -8.36 -0.99
N LYS A 166 8.80 -8.49 -0.82
CA LYS A 166 9.58 -9.57 -1.44
C LYS A 166 9.09 -10.94 -0.97
N ALA A 167 8.91 -11.14 0.33
CA ALA A 167 8.39 -12.40 0.87
C ALA A 167 6.99 -12.74 0.32
N MET A 168 6.16 -11.74 0.02
CA MET A 168 4.84 -11.94 -0.59
C MET A 168 4.93 -12.27 -2.08
N SER A 169 5.85 -11.66 -2.81
CA SER A 169 6.05 -11.95 -4.24
C SER A 169 6.53 -13.38 -4.49
N GLU A 170 7.27 -13.93 -3.54
CA GLU A 170 7.78 -15.31 -3.60
C GLU A 170 6.71 -16.38 -3.24
N GLN A 171 5.55 -15.97 -2.73
CA GLN A 171 4.48 -16.90 -2.32
C GLN A 171 3.47 -17.12 -3.44
N VAL A 172 3.05 -18.37 -3.63
CA VAL A 172 1.96 -18.74 -4.56
C VAL A 172 0.64 -18.07 -4.15
N ILE A 173 0.39 -17.99 -2.83
CA ILE A 173 -0.78 -17.30 -2.28
C ILE A 173 -0.31 -16.01 -1.63
N LYS A 174 -0.71 -14.88 -2.19
CA LYS A 174 -0.34 -13.54 -1.71
C LYS A 174 -1.07 -13.20 -0.41
N LYS A 175 -0.51 -13.63 0.72
CA LYS A 175 -0.98 -13.27 2.08
C LYS A 175 0.12 -12.53 2.84
N LEU A 176 -0.27 -11.75 3.84
CA LEU A 176 0.71 -11.13 4.74
C LEU A 176 1.56 -12.20 5.43
N PRO A 177 2.90 -12.06 5.43
CA PRO A 177 3.79 -13.04 6.05
C PRO A 177 3.75 -12.93 7.58
N GLN A 178 2.79 -13.61 8.19
CA GLN A 178 2.49 -13.56 9.63
C GLN A 178 3.76 -13.70 10.51
N ARG A 179 4.57 -14.74 10.27
CA ARG A 179 5.78 -14.99 11.06
C ARG A 179 6.80 -13.85 10.96
N ALA A 180 7.01 -13.28 9.78
CA ALA A 180 7.97 -12.20 9.59
C ALA A 180 7.57 -10.94 10.36
N LEU A 181 6.28 -10.63 10.38
CA LEU A 181 5.71 -9.44 11.01
C LEU A 181 5.54 -9.56 12.52
N THR A 182 5.34 -10.77 13.07
CA THR A 182 5.01 -10.99 14.48
C THR A 182 6.16 -11.58 15.31
N GLN A 183 7.08 -12.31 14.70
CA GLN A 183 8.13 -13.04 15.41
C GLN A 183 9.48 -13.04 14.70
N GLY A 184 9.53 -12.64 13.42
CA GLY A 184 10.70 -12.76 12.56
C GLY A 184 11.58 -11.50 12.52
N VAL A 185 12.38 -11.43 11.43
CA VAL A 185 13.40 -10.39 11.20
C VAL A 185 12.81 -8.97 11.13
N VAL A 186 11.55 -8.84 10.76
CA VAL A 186 10.85 -7.55 10.62
C VAL A 186 10.26 -7.08 11.95
N TYR A 187 9.91 -8.00 12.85
CA TYR A 187 9.23 -7.68 14.11
C TYR A 187 9.98 -6.67 15.01
N PRO A 188 11.31 -6.77 15.22
CA PRO A 188 12.05 -5.76 15.99
C PRO A 188 11.96 -4.35 15.36
N VAL A 189 11.86 -4.27 14.02
CA VAL A 189 11.67 -3.00 13.32
C VAL A 189 10.26 -2.46 13.57
N VAL A 190 9.24 -3.32 13.53
CA VAL A 190 7.85 -2.94 13.86
C VAL A 190 7.79 -2.30 15.25
N LYS A 191 8.43 -2.91 16.27
CA LYS A 191 8.48 -2.36 17.64
C LYS A 191 9.17 -0.99 17.72
N LYS A 192 10.33 -0.86 17.07
CA LYS A 192 11.07 0.41 17.03
C LYS A 192 10.26 1.51 16.36
N VAL A 193 9.60 1.20 15.26
CA VAL A 193 8.73 2.13 14.52
C VAL A 193 7.51 2.50 15.37
N ALA A 194 6.86 1.54 16.02
CA ALA A 194 5.72 1.80 16.90
C ALA A 194 6.11 2.73 18.07
N ALA A 195 7.26 2.49 18.70
CA ALA A 195 7.76 3.36 19.75
C ALA A 195 8.05 4.78 19.25
N TYR A 196 8.72 4.90 18.09
CA TYR A 196 8.98 6.19 17.44
C TYR A 196 7.66 6.95 17.14
N LEU A 197 6.68 6.27 16.53
CA LEU A 197 5.39 6.85 16.20
C LEU A 197 4.61 7.28 17.45
N GLY A 198 4.68 6.52 18.53
CA GLY A 198 4.06 6.86 19.81
C GLY A 198 4.59 8.18 20.40
N VAL A 199 5.88 8.45 20.23
CA VAL A 199 6.49 9.74 20.62
C VAL A 199 6.10 10.85 19.66
N GLU A 200 6.25 10.65 18.35
CA GLU A 200 5.99 11.69 17.34
C GLU A 200 4.52 12.11 17.30
N MET A 201 3.58 11.18 17.40
CA MET A 201 2.16 11.50 17.45
C MET A 201 1.79 12.30 18.69
N THR A 202 2.43 12.03 19.82
CA THR A 202 2.23 12.83 21.04
C THR A 202 2.71 14.27 20.85
N LYS A 203 3.88 14.51 20.24
CA LYS A 203 4.40 15.85 19.91
C LYS A 203 3.47 16.61 18.97
N GLN A 204 2.98 15.94 17.91
CA GLN A 204 2.04 16.54 16.95
C GLN A 204 0.70 16.92 17.62
N THR A 205 0.22 16.09 18.52
CA THR A 205 -1.00 16.36 19.31
C THR A 205 -0.79 17.61 20.17
N PHE A 206 0.35 17.73 20.84
CA PHE A 206 0.69 18.91 21.64
C PHE A 206 0.78 20.17 20.78
N ALA A 207 1.48 20.12 19.64
CA ALA A 207 1.59 21.26 18.73
C ALA A 207 0.22 21.73 18.21
N LYS A 208 -0.68 20.79 17.86
CA LYS A 208 -2.05 21.11 17.44
C LYS A 208 -2.90 21.70 18.59
N SER A 209 -2.69 21.24 19.81
CA SER A 209 -3.40 21.78 20.97
C SER A 209 -3.03 23.22 21.27
N VAL A 210 -1.74 23.56 21.15
CA VAL A 210 -1.25 24.93 21.32
C VAL A 210 -1.79 25.87 20.23
N SER A 211 -1.83 25.41 18.96
CA SER A 211 -2.36 26.22 17.85
C SER A 211 -3.87 26.49 17.95
N LYS A 212 -4.63 25.61 18.61
CA LYS A 212 -6.07 25.79 18.87
C LYS A 212 -6.39 26.82 19.97
N ALA A 213 -5.41 27.22 20.78
CA ALA A 213 -5.60 28.23 21.82
C ALA A 213 -5.82 29.66 21.27
N ILE A 214 -5.64 29.87 19.94
CA ILE A 214 -5.86 31.16 19.27
C ILE A 214 -7.09 31.03 18.35
N PRO A 215 -8.27 31.55 18.73
CA PRO A 215 -9.56 31.15 18.14
C PRO A 215 -9.74 31.45 16.63
N VAL A 216 -9.32 32.59 16.13
CA VAL A 216 -9.59 32.98 14.72
C VAL A 216 -8.54 32.47 13.75
N VAL A 217 -7.32 32.29 14.21
CA VAL A 217 -6.20 31.77 13.40
C VAL A 217 -6.20 30.23 13.39
N GLY A 218 -6.83 29.60 14.40
CA GLY A 218 -6.76 28.16 14.63
C GLY A 218 -7.34 27.31 13.50
N ALA A 219 -8.45 27.70 12.88
CA ALA A 219 -9.07 26.90 11.81
C ALA A 219 -8.24 26.89 10.53
N ALA A 220 -7.77 28.05 10.07
CA ALA A 220 -6.93 28.18 8.89
C ALA A 220 -5.56 27.50 9.12
N VAL A 221 -4.94 27.75 10.27
CA VAL A 221 -3.65 27.13 10.63
C VAL A 221 -3.80 25.61 10.80
N SER A 222 -4.85 25.13 11.43
CA SER A 222 -5.09 23.69 11.65
C SER A 222 -5.30 22.95 10.33
N GLY A 223 -6.15 23.45 9.44
CA GLY A 223 -6.39 22.88 8.11
C GLY A 223 -5.16 22.93 7.22
N THR A 224 -4.46 24.05 7.19
CA THR A 224 -3.22 24.24 6.40
C THR A 224 -2.09 23.35 6.92
N LEU A 225 -1.91 23.24 8.23
CA LEU A 225 -0.90 22.36 8.82
C LEU A 225 -1.20 20.89 8.48
N THR A 226 -2.45 20.47 8.57
CA THR A 226 -2.88 19.13 8.20
C THR A 226 -2.61 18.86 6.71
N PHE A 227 -2.96 19.80 5.83
CA PHE A 227 -2.66 19.71 4.41
C PHE A 227 -1.16 19.61 4.13
N ALA A 228 -0.36 20.45 4.77
CA ALA A 228 1.09 20.52 4.60
C ALA A 228 1.80 19.27 5.13
N THR A 229 1.24 18.56 6.10
CA THR A 229 1.84 17.35 6.69
C THR A 229 1.32 16.07 6.04
N PHE A 230 0.01 15.93 5.89
CA PHE A 230 -0.62 14.68 5.42
C PHE A 230 -0.23 14.32 3.98
N ARG A 231 -0.29 15.30 3.07
CA ARG A 231 -0.01 15.08 1.64
C ARG A 231 1.42 14.59 1.35
N PRO A 232 2.49 15.20 1.91
CA PRO A 232 3.84 14.66 1.75
C PRO A 232 4.03 13.28 2.33
N MET A 233 3.40 13.00 3.49
CA MET A 233 3.45 11.69 4.13
C MET A 233 2.81 10.61 3.24
N ALA A 234 1.62 10.85 2.72
CA ALA A 234 0.95 9.94 1.80
C ALA A 234 1.76 9.73 0.50
N ARG A 235 2.41 10.79 -0.01
CA ARG A 235 3.29 10.70 -1.18
C ARG A 235 4.53 9.85 -0.93
N ARG A 236 5.16 9.94 0.26
CA ARG A 236 6.29 9.09 0.62
C ARG A 236 5.89 7.62 0.57
N LEU A 237 4.73 7.28 1.15
CA LEU A 237 4.22 5.90 1.08
C LEU A 237 3.95 5.48 -0.36
N LYS A 238 3.26 6.32 -1.15
CA LYS A 238 3.01 6.08 -2.58
C LYS A 238 4.31 5.74 -3.31
N THR A 239 5.30 6.63 -3.25
CA THR A 239 6.59 6.47 -3.95
C THR A 239 7.31 5.20 -3.51
N HIS A 240 7.24 4.86 -2.23
CA HIS A 240 7.87 3.63 -1.75
C HIS A 240 7.16 2.38 -2.27
N LEU A 241 5.81 2.33 -2.21
CA LEU A 241 5.05 1.16 -2.64
C LEU A 241 5.09 0.97 -4.16
N SER A 242 5.07 2.05 -4.96
CA SER A 242 5.16 1.97 -6.43
C SER A 242 6.51 1.44 -6.92
N GLY A 243 7.57 1.61 -6.13
CA GLY A 243 8.91 1.11 -6.46
C GLY A 243 9.18 -0.35 -6.07
N LEU A 244 8.21 -1.07 -5.51
CA LEU A 244 8.37 -2.46 -5.11
C LEU A 244 8.02 -3.41 -6.27
N ASP A 245 8.69 -4.56 -6.34
CA ASP A 245 8.42 -5.60 -7.35
C ASP A 245 6.95 -6.04 -7.36
N LEU A 246 6.31 -6.03 -6.19
CA LEU A 246 4.89 -6.37 -6.04
C LEU A 246 3.95 -5.46 -6.85
N ALA A 247 4.35 -4.22 -7.10
CA ALA A 247 3.59 -3.24 -7.86
C ALA A 247 3.81 -3.33 -9.37
N GLN A 248 4.87 -4.03 -9.81
CA GLN A 248 5.22 -4.11 -11.22
C GLN A 248 4.19 -4.97 -11.97
N PRO A 249 3.72 -4.53 -13.14
CA PRO A 249 2.82 -5.33 -13.97
C PRO A 249 3.47 -6.68 -14.25
N ALA A 250 2.69 -7.75 -14.10
CA ALA A 250 3.12 -9.06 -14.57
C ALA A 250 3.37 -8.96 -16.08
N THR A 251 4.56 -9.36 -16.53
CA THR A 251 4.82 -9.49 -17.95
C THR A 251 3.81 -10.48 -18.50
N GLN A 252 2.85 -9.99 -19.29
CA GLN A 252 1.93 -10.88 -19.99
C GLN A 252 2.78 -11.64 -21.00
N VAL A 253 3.08 -12.90 -20.71
CA VAL A 253 3.46 -13.84 -21.75
C VAL A 253 2.19 -14.05 -22.58
N ILE A 254 2.05 -13.32 -23.67
CA ILE A 254 0.97 -13.54 -24.64
C ILE A 254 1.18 -14.95 -25.17
N PRO A 255 0.27 -15.90 -24.92
CA PRO A 255 0.39 -17.23 -25.48
C PRO A 255 0.29 -17.09 -27.01
N GLY A 256 1.41 -17.21 -27.71
CA GLY A 256 1.46 -17.08 -29.18
C GLY A 256 2.44 -16.06 -29.71
N GLU A 257 3.08 -15.24 -28.91
CA GLU A 257 4.24 -14.48 -29.35
C GLU A 257 5.43 -15.46 -29.45
N VAL A 258 5.54 -16.10 -30.61
CA VAL A 258 6.74 -16.80 -30.99
C VAL A 258 7.82 -15.72 -31.08
N VAL A 259 8.69 -15.64 -30.07
CA VAL A 259 9.95 -14.94 -30.21
C VAL A 259 10.64 -15.63 -31.38
N GLN A 260 10.58 -15.02 -32.55
CA GLN A 260 11.42 -15.39 -33.66
C GLN A 260 12.85 -15.04 -33.23
N ASP A 261 13.47 -15.99 -32.57
CA ASP A 261 14.88 -15.91 -32.25
C ASP A 261 15.61 -15.94 -33.59
N GLU A 262 16.03 -14.78 -34.10
CA GLU A 262 16.80 -14.68 -35.36
C GLU A 262 18.05 -15.56 -35.30
N ALA A 263 18.55 -15.90 -34.12
CA ALA A 263 19.61 -16.84 -33.89
C ALA A 263 19.22 -18.28 -34.29
N PHE A 264 17.96 -18.69 -34.08
CA PHE A 264 17.48 -20.02 -34.46
C PHE A 264 17.34 -20.15 -36.00
N LEU A 265 16.99 -19.07 -36.70
CA LEU A 265 16.91 -19.06 -38.16
C LEU A 265 18.28 -18.99 -38.84
N ALA A 266 19.32 -18.58 -38.12
CA ALA A 266 20.69 -18.53 -38.66
C ALA A 266 21.37 -19.91 -38.65
N GLU A 267 20.99 -20.87 -37.83
CA GLU A 267 21.56 -22.21 -37.80
C GLU A 267 20.89 -23.22 -38.75
N GLU A 268 19.70 -22.91 -39.30
CA GLU A 268 19.01 -23.80 -40.24
C GLU A 268 19.34 -23.50 -41.72
N GLN A 269 20.43 -22.78 -42.00
CA GLN A 269 21.05 -22.79 -43.33
C GLN A 269 21.91 -24.05 -43.52
N VAL A 270 21.33 -25.20 -43.22
CA VAL A 270 21.88 -26.49 -43.68
C VAL A 270 21.66 -26.57 -45.18
N LYS A 271 22.77 -26.42 -45.88
CA LYS A 271 23.04 -26.75 -47.30
C LYS A 271 21.94 -27.55 -47.98
N ILE A 272 21.08 -26.86 -48.72
CA ILE A 272 20.31 -27.50 -49.80
C ILE A 272 21.30 -27.85 -50.91
N PRO A 273 21.52 -29.12 -51.26
CA PRO A 273 22.37 -29.49 -52.42
C PRO A 273 21.66 -28.99 -53.66
N ARG A 274 22.39 -28.22 -54.50
CA ARG A 274 21.89 -27.76 -55.79
C ARG A 274 21.54 -28.98 -56.66
N PRO A 275 20.37 -29.01 -57.36
CA PRO A 275 20.05 -30.07 -58.27
C PRO A 275 20.88 -29.91 -59.51
N GLY A 276 21.81 -30.84 -59.79
CA GLY A 276 22.59 -30.81 -60.97
C GLY A 276 23.54 -32.00 -61.06
N ARG A 277 23.09 -32.99 -61.85
CA ARG A 277 23.82 -34.11 -62.47
C ARG A 277 24.14 -35.33 -61.59
N ASP A 278 23.51 -36.38 -62.06
CA ASP A 278 23.80 -37.83 -61.94
C ASP A 278 22.80 -38.61 -61.07
N TRP A 279 21.64 -38.84 -61.72
CA TRP A 279 20.77 -39.93 -61.32
C TRP A 279 21.26 -41.22 -61.97
N ARG A 280 22.11 -42.02 -61.33
CA ARG A 280 22.29 -43.42 -61.62
C ARG A 280 21.36 -44.24 -60.75
N ILE A 281 20.42 -44.88 -61.46
CA ILE A 281 19.44 -45.83 -60.84
C ILE A 281 20.23 -47.07 -60.43
N VAL A 282 20.39 -47.32 -59.15
CA VAL A 282 20.84 -48.64 -58.65
C VAL A 282 19.59 -49.48 -58.37
N ARG A 283 19.32 -50.37 -59.32
CA ARG A 283 18.31 -51.44 -59.05
C ARG A 283 18.89 -52.41 -58.04
N ARG A 284 18.26 -52.51 -56.86
CA ARG A 284 18.45 -53.64 -55.96
C ARG A 284 17.74 -54.84 -56.55
N ARG A 285 18.44 -55.92 -56.84
CA ARG A 285 17.89 -57.26 -57.01
C ARG A 285 17.49 -57.77 -55.61
N GLN A 286 16.28 -58.29 -55.53
CA GLN A 286 15.86 -59.21 -54.49
C GLN A 286 16.36 -60.61 -54.83
N SER A 287 16.93 -61.26 -53.87
CA SER A 287 16.97 -62.71 -53.72
C SER A 287 17.07 -63.00 -52.20
#